data_3c0fc95a07e70fb2006e386ab0fd9ee8
#
_entry.id   3c0fc95a07e70fb2006e386ab0fd9ee8
#
_cell.length_a   1.000
_cell.length_b   1.000
_cell.length_c   1.000
_cell.angle_alpha   90.00
_cell.angle_beta   90.00
_cell.angle_gamma   90.00
#
_symmetry.space_group_name_H-M   'P 1'
#
loop_
_entity.id
_entity.type
_entity.pdbx_description
1 polymer ?
#
loop_
_entity_poly.entity_id
_entity_poly.type
_entity_poly.pdbx_seq_one_letter_code
_entity_poly.pdbx_strand_id
1 'polypeptide(L)'
;EVDTTNTRKKEEKMKNDTFTLGGKEFSSRFILGSGKYSMELIKAAVENAGAQIITLAVRRTNTKKKENILDFIPDNVTLLPNTSGARDAKEAVRIARMARELGCGDFVKVEIMKDSKYLLPDNVETVKATEMLAKEGFVVLPYMYPDLYTARDLVNAGAAAVMPLASPIGSNKG
;
A
#
# COMPACT_ATOMS: atom_id res chain seq x y z
N GLU A 1 28.48 1.49 35.81
CA GLU A 1 28.41 0.44 34.74
C GLU A 1 27.06 0.53 34.08
N VAL A 2 27.05 0.94 32.81
CA VAL A 2 25.83 1.00 32.01
C VAL A 2 25.44 -0.44 31.69
N ASP A 3 24.22 -0.84 32.01
CA ASP A 3 23.70 -2.19 31.79
C ASP A 3 23.64 -2.53 30.29
N THR A 4 24.77 -3.05 29.79
CA THR A 4 24.96 -3.49 28.40
C THR A 4 24.12 -4.73 28.05
N THR A 5 23.59 -5.46 29.03
CA THR A 5 22.74 -6.63 28.82
C THR A 5 21.33 -6.25 28.34
N ASN A 6 20.80 -5.13 28.83
CA ASN A 6 19.47 -4.65 28.46
C ASN A 6 19.47 -4.03 27.03
N THR A 7 20.58 -3.40 26.65
CA THR A 7 20.77 -2.83 25.31
C THR A 7 20.90 -3.94 24.26
N ARG A 8 21.70 -5.00 24.51
CA ARG A 8 21.82 -6.16 23.61
C ARG A 8 20.51 -6.93 23.42
N LYS A 9 19.74 -7.17 24.50
CA LYS A 9 18.40 -7.79 24.39
C LYS A 9 17.41 -6.96 23.60
N LYS A 10 17.52 -5.63 23.68
CA LYS A 10 16.68 -4.71 22.90
C LYS A 10 17.07 -4.67 21.41
N GLU A 11 18.35 -4.75 21.11
CA GLU A 11 18.89 -4.85 19.75
C GLU A 11 18.58 -6.21 19.09
N GLU A 12 18.69 -7.33 19.85
CA GLU A 12 18.28 -8.65 19.37
C GLU A 12 16.77 -8.73 19.12
N LYS A 13 15.94 -8.11 19.97
CA LYS A 13 14.49 -8.05 19.81
C LYS A 13 14.09 -7.20 18.61
N MET A 14 14.84 -6.14 18.29
CA MET A 14 14.64 -5.32 17.08
C MET A 14 15.07 -6.05 15.80
N LYS A 15 16.08 -6.94 15.88
CA LYS A 15 16.52 -7.76 14.74
C LYS A 15 15.51 -8.83 14.30
N ASN A 16 14.62 -9.24 15.21
CA ASN A 16 13.60 -10.27 14.96
C ASN A 16 12.17 -9.73 14.93
N ASP A 17 11.97 -8.41 14.88
CA ASP A 17 10.65 -7.81 14.76
C ASP A 17 10.20 -7.75 13.31
N THR A 18 9.76 -8.90 12.81
CA THR A 18 9.21 -9.05 11.46
C THR A 18 7.70 -9.29 11.49
N PHE A 19 7.06 -9.03 10.37
CA PHE A 19 5.66 -9.40 10.13
C PHE A 19 5.50 -9.95 8.71
N THR A 20 4.49 -10.79 8.53
CA THR A 20 4.18 -11.39 7.22
C THR A 20 2.96 -10.74 6.61
N LEU A 21 3.04 -10.38 5.33
CA LEU A 21 1.93 -9.82 4.56
C LEU A 21 1.91 -10.49 3.19
N GLY A 22 0.81 -11.15 2.86
CA GLY A 22 0.68 -11.88 1.59
C GLY A 22 1.76 -12.95 1.36
N GLY A 23 2.21 -13.61 2.42
CA GLY A 23 3.28 -14.62 2.36
C GLY A 23 4.70 -14.06 2.29
N LYS A 24 4.88 -12.74 2.22
CA LYS A 24 6.19 -12.07 2.22
C LYS A 24 6.50 -11.50 3.60
N GLU A 25 7.73 -11.71 4.07
CA GLU A 25 8.20 -11.19 5.37
C GLU A 25 8.78 -9.77 5.20
N PHE A 26 8.45 -8.91 6.16
CA PHE A 26 8.92 -7.52 6.24
C PHE A 26 9.45 -7.22 7.64
N SER A 27 10.51 -6.42 7.73
CA SER A 27 11.08 -5.92 8.98
C SER A 27 10.76 -4.43 9.22
N SER A 28 10.18 -3.76 8.25
CA SER A 28 9.76 -2.35 8.36
C SER A 28 8.26 -2.20 8.15
N ARG A 29 7.60 -1.49 9.07
CA ARG A 29 6.17 -1.13 8.96
C ARG A 29 5.94 0.17 8.20
N PHE A 30 7.02 0.75 7.65
CA PHE A 30 6.95 1.99 6.91
C PHE A 30 6.56 1.74 5.45
N ILE A 31 5.40 2.25 5.05
CA ILE A 31 4.92 2.26 3.66
C ILE A 31 5.06 3.68 3.12
N LEU A 32 5.91 3.87 2.10
CA LEU A 32 6.10 5.17 1.47
C LEU A 32 5.04 5.43 0.40
N GLY A 33 4.41 6.62 0.47
CA GLY A 33 3.59 7.13 -0.64
C GLY A 33 4.45 7.91 -1.65
N SER A 34 4.52 7.45 -2.90
CA SER A 34 5.40 8.07 -3.92
C SER A 34 4.76 9.16 -4.76
N GLY A 35 3.49 9.50 -4.53
CA GLY A 35 2.66 10.29 -5.47
C GLY A 35 3.10 11.72 -5.79
N LYS A 36 4.00 12.32 -4.99
CA LYS A 36 4.47 13.71 -5.15
C LYS A 36 5.98 13.87 -4.91
N TYR A 37 6.73 12.78 -4.77
CA TYR A 37 8.12 12.84 -4.34
C TYR A 37 9.10 12.71 -5.52
N SER A 38 10.28 13.30 -5.33
CA SER A 38 11.39 13.14 -6.25
C SER A 38 12.01 11.73 -6.13
N MET A 39 12.75 11.32 -7.14
CA MET A 39 13.47 10.05 -7.11
C MET A 39 14.49 9.98 -5.97
N GLU A 40 15.13 11.10 -5.66
CA GLU A 40 16.09 11.21 -4.55
C GLU A 40 15.41 10.93 -3.20
N LEU A 41 14.18 11.42 -3.01
CA LEU A 41 13.42 11.17 -1.78
C LEU A 41 13.02 9.69 -1.65
N ILE A 42 12.63 9.04 -2.75
CA ILE A 42 12.33 7.61 -2.76
C ILE A 42 13.57 6.81 -2.38
N LYS A 43 14.72 7.12 -3.00
CA LYS A 43 16.01 6.50 -2.67
C LYS A 43 16.36 6.70 -1.20
N ALA A 44 16.28 7.93 -0.70
CA ALA A 44 16.56 8.25 0.70
C ALA A 44 15.63 7.51 1.68
N ALA A 45 14.35 7.34 1.35
CA ALA A 45 13.40 6.61 2.16
C ALA A 45 13.72 5.10 2.24
N VAL A 46 14.19 4.51 1.15
CA VAL A 46 14.63 3.11 1.12
C VAL A 46 15.93 2.94 1.91
N GLU A 47 16.95 3.76 1.63
CA GLU A 47 18.30 3.60 2.18
C GLU A 47 18.38 4.03 3.66
N ASN A 48 17.71 5.13 4.05
CA ASN A 48 17.87 5.74 5.38
C ASN A 48 16.68 5.47 6.32
N ALA A 49 15.46 5.30 5.80
CA ALA A 49 14.28 5.03 6.60
C ALA A 49 13.77 3.57 6.48
N GLY A 50 14.45 2.73 5.69
CA GLY A 50 14.15 1.31 5.58
C GLY A 50 12.78 1.02 4.96
N ALA A 51 12.29 1.86 4.05
CA ALA A 51 11.03 1.60 3.35
C ALA A 51 11.14 0.33 2.51
N GLN A 52 10.29 -0.66 2.78
CA GLN A 52 10.25 -1.93 2.06
C GLN A 52 9.01 -2.06 1.16
N ILE A 53 8.05 -1.16 1.33
CA ILE A 53 6.83 -1.10 0.52
C ILE A 53 6.64 0.34 0.04
N ILE A 54 6.40 0.51 -1.27
CA ILE A 54 6.17 1.83 -1.88
C ILE A 54 4.85 1.81 -2.64
N THR A 55 3.94 2.74 -2.31
CA THR A 55 2.71 2.92 -3.07
C THR A 55 2.96 3.80 -4.29
N LEU A 56 2.28 3.48 -5.38
CA LEU A 56 2.30 4.26 -6.61
C LEU A 56 0.93 4.27 -7.31
N ALA A 57 0.63 5.37 -8.00
CA ALA A 57 -0.59 5.50 -8.78
C ALA A 57 -0.32 5.11 -10.24
N VAL A 58 -0.87 3.97 -10.69
CA VAL A 58 -0.65 3.45 -12.04
C VAL A 58 -1.06 4.44 -13.14
N ARG A 59 -2.12 5.22 -12.93
CA ARG A 59 -2.57 6.26 -13.87
C ARG A 59 -1.57 7.40 -14.08
N ARG A 60 -0.59 7.55 -13.19
CA ARG A 60 0.44 8.60 -13.26
C ARG A 60 1.77 8.10 -13.82
N THR A 61 1.91 6.81 -14.07
CA THR A 61 3.06 6.25 -14.78
C THR A 61 2.92 6.61 -16.26
N ASN A 62 3.53 7.74 -16.64
CA ASN A 62 3.42 8.29 -17.98
C ASN A 62 4.40 7.54 -18.88
N THR A 63 3.92 6.62 -19.70
CA THR A 63 4.69 5.83 -20.67
C THR A 63 5.45 6.65 -21.71
N LYS A 64 5.27 7.98 -21.71
CA LYS A 64 5.94 8.92 -22.66
C LYS A 64 7.16 9.64 -22.09
N LYS A 65 7.44 9.56 -20.77
CA LYS A 65 8.70 10.07 -20.21
C LYS A 65 9.76 8.98 -20.29
N LYS A 66 10.97 9.35 -20.73
CA LYS A 66 12.15 8.48 -20.87
C LYS A 66 12.58 7.79 -19.56
N GLU A 67 12.06 8.21 -18.41
CA GLU A 67 12.38 7.66 -17.09
C GLU A 67 11.10 7.15 -16.47
N ASN A 68 11.02 5.84 -16.28
CA ASN A 68 9.92 5.20 -15.56
C ASN A 68 10.31 5.17 -14.07
N ILE A 69 9.39 5.54 -13.17
CA ILE A 69 9.62 5.46 -11.72
C ILE A 69 10.05 4.04 -11.30
N LEU A 70 9.60 3.02 -12.02
CA LEU A 70 9.95 1.62 -11.75
C LEU A 70 11.44 1.33 -11.94
N ASP A 71 12.13 2.06 -12.82
CA ASP A 71 13.57 1.88 -13.10
C ASP A 71 14.46 2.33 -11.93
N PHE A 72 13.90 3.09 -10.98
CA PHE A 72 14.62 3.66 -9.84
C PHE A 72 14.28 2.99 -8.51
N ILE A 73 13.28 2.14 -8.48
CA ILE A 73 12.91 1.41 -7.25
C ILE A 73 13.75 0.14 -7.19
N PRO A 74 14.51 -0.08 -6.10
CA PRO A 74 15.29 -1.31 -5.96
C PRO A 74 14.41 -2.57 -5.99
N ASP A 75 14.92 -3.66 -6.58
CA ASP A 75 14.20 -4.93 -6.76
C ASP A 75 13.73 -5.58 -5.45
N ASN A 76 14.37 -5.25 -4.33
CA ASN A 76 14.00 -5.75 -3.00
C ASN A 76 12.81 -5.00 -2.38
N VAL A 77 12.35 -3.92 -2.99
CA VAL A 77 11.18 -3.14 -2.54
C VAL A 77 9.92 -3.73 -3.14
N THR A 78 8.89 -3.89 -2.31
CA THR A 78 7.58 -4.33 -2.76
C THR A 78 6.78 -3.16 -3.29
N LEU A 79 6.34 -3.24 -4.53
CA LEU A 79 5.44 -2.26 -5.13
C LEU A 79 4.02 -2.49 -4.61
N LEU A 80 3.35 -1.42 -4.24
CA LEU A 80 1.96 -1.41 -3.79
C LEU A 80 1.16 -0.42 -4.66
N PRO A 81 0.87 -0.77 -5.93
CA PRO A 81 0.06 0.09 -6.78
C PRO A 81 -1.30 0.35 -6.18
N ASN A 82 -1.80 1.57 -6.30
CA ASN A 82 -3.13 1.95 -5.83
C ASN A 82 -4.12 2.12 -6.98
N THR A 83 -5.41 1.95 -6.66
CA THR A 83 -6.49 2.11 -7.62
C THR A 83 -7.08 3.52 -7.63
N SER A 84 -6.29 4.52 -7.23
CA SER A 84 -6.71 5.92 -7.13
C SER A 84 -7.42 6.40 -8.40
N GLY A 85 -8.56 7.04 -8.22
CA GLY A 85 -9.45 7.49 -9.27
C GLY A 85 -10.52 6.47 -9.68
N ALA A 86 -10.53 5.28 -9.11
CA ALA A 86 -11.66 4.35 -9.24
C ALA A 86 -12.89 4.90 -8.50
N ARG A 87 -14.05 4.77 -9.13
CA ARG A 87 -15.34 5.19 -8.57
C ARG A 87 -16.20 4.02 -8.11
N ASP A 88 -15.86 2.83 -8.55
CA ASP A 88 -16.53 1.59 -8.19
C ASP A 88 -15.56 0.40 -8.19
N ALA A 89 -16.06 -0.77 -7.75
CA ALA A 89 -15.27 -1.98 -7.65
C ALA A 89 -14.73 -2.45 -9.01
N LYS A 90 -15.50 -2.31 -10.11
CA LYS A 90 -15.08 -2.75 -11.44
C LYS A 90 -13.91 -1.94 -11.96
N GLU A 91 -13.95 -0.61 -11.75
CA GLU A 91 -12.83 0.27 -12.12
C GLU A 91 -11.59 -0.07 -11.29
N ALA A 92 -11.72 -0.30 -9.99
CA ALA A 92 -10.61 -0.67 -9.12
C ALA A 92 -9.95 -1.99 -9.58
N VAL A 93 -10.75 -3.02 -9.85
CA VAL A 93 -10.26 -4.31 -10.36
C VAL A 93 -9.54 -4.13 -11.71
N ARG A 94 -10.09 -3.35 -12.63
CA ARG A 94 -9.44 -3.06 -13.92
C ARG A 94 -8.07 -2.40 -13.73
N ILE A 95 -7.97 -1.41 -12.83
CA ILE A 95 -6.69 -0.71 -12.56
C ILE A 95 -5.69 -1.68 -11.93
N ALA A 96 -6.11 -2.52 -10.98
CA ALA A 96 -5.24 -3.50 -10.34
C ALA A 96 -4.68 -4.51 -11.36
N ARG A 97 -5.51 -5.04 -12.25
CA ARG A 97 -5.07 -5.94 -13.33
C ARG A 97 -4.06 -5.26 -14.26
N MET A 98 -4.30 -4.00 -14.65
CA MET A 98 -3.33 -3.22 -15.44
C MET A 98 -1.99 -3.07 -14.72
N ALA A 99 -2.00 -2.82 -13.40
CA ALA A 99 -0.77 -2.74 -12.61
C ALA A 99 0.01 -4.06 -12.64
N ARG A 100 -0.68 -5.19 -12.48
CA ARG A 100 -0.08 -6.53 -12.56
C ARG A 100 0.55 -6.78 -13.94
N GLU A 101 -0.15 -6.45 -15.02
CA GLU A 101 0.36 -6.58 -16.39
C GLU A 101 1.59 -5.69 -16.66
N LEU A 102 1.68 -4.54 -15.99
CA LEU A 102 2.85 -3.65 -16.05
C LEU A 102 4.03 -4.11 -15.18
N GLY A 103 3.92 -5.27 -14.53
CA GLY A 103 5.00 -5.84 -13.74
C GLY A 103 5.06 -5.36 -12.28
N CYS A 104 4.01 -4.69 -11.77
CA CYS A 104 3.99 -4.23 -10.37
C CYS A 104 3.77 -5.36 -9.34
N GLY A 105 3.58 -6.61 -9.79
CA GLY A 105 3.33 -7.75 -8.91
C GLY A 105 1.87 -7.82 -8.43
N ASP A 106 1.64 -8.59 -7.35
CA ASP A 106 0.30 -8.96 -6.90
C ASP A 106 -0.23 -8.11 -5.74
N PHE A 107 0.60 -7.27 -5.13
CA PHE A 107 0.15 -6.36 -4.08
C PHE A 107 -0.68 -5.22 -4.68
N VAL A 108 -1.77 -4.85 -4.02
CA VAL A 108 -2.62 -3.73 -4.46
C VAL A 108 -3.25 -3.01 -3.27
N LYS A 109 -3.17 -1.69 -3.28
CA LYS A 109 -3.92 -0.82 -2.38
C LYS A 109 -5.21 -0.39 -3.06
N VAL A 110 -6.35 -0.89 -2.56
CA VAL A 110 -7.66 -0.51 -3.10
C VAL A 110 -8.08 0.85 -2.56
N GLU A 111 -8.28 1.80 -3.46
CA GLU A 111 -8.84 3.13 -3.19
C GLU A 111 -10.02 3.37 -4.12
N ILE A 112 -11.22 3.50 -3.57
CA ILE A 112 -12.45 3.79 -4.33
C ILE A 112 -13.14 4.99 -3.70
N MET A 113 -13.26 6.08 -4.47
CA MET A 113 -13.89 7.32 -4.02
C MET A 113 -14.89 7.79 -5.08
N LYS A 114 -16.18 7.69 -4.78
CA LYS A 114 -17.25 8.19 -5.68
C LYS A 114 -17.26 9.71 -5.73
N ASP A 115 -16.99 10.35 -4.62
CA ASP A 115 -17.05 11.81 -4.47
C ASP A 115 -15.66 12.39 -4.21
N SER A 116 -15.13 13.11 -5.20
CA SER A 116 -13.84 13.78 -5.11
C SER A 116 -13.82 15.02 -4.20
N LYS A 117 -15.00 15.54 -3.82
CA LYS A 117 -15.12 16.71 -2.95
C LYS A 117 -14.72 16.39 -1.52
N TYR A 118 -15.17 15.24 -1.02
CA TYR A 118 -14.93 14.84 0.38
C TYR A 118 -13.73 13.91 0.54
N LEU A 119 -13.26 13.28 -0.53
CA LEU A 119 -12.11 12.35 -0.54
C LEU A 119 -12.27 11.18 0.44
N LEU A 120 -13.52 10.74 0.64
CA LEU A 120 -13.85 9.62 1.51
C LEU A 120 -13.96 8.33 0.71
N PRO A 121 -13.40 7.21 1.20
CA PRO A 121 -13.54 5.91 0.56
C PRO A 121 -14.97 5.39 0.64
N ASP A 122 -15.43 4.72 -0.42
CA ASP A 122 -16.69 3.97 -0.44
C ASP A 122 -16.44 2.56 0.10
N ASN A 123 -16.82 2.33 1.36
CA ASN A 123 -16.59 1.04 2.03
C ASN A 123 -17.29 -0.13 1.32
N VAL A 124 -18.50 0.07 0.80
CA VAL A 124 -19.28 -0.99 0.14
C VAL A 124 -18.58 -1.46 -1.15
N GLU A 125 -18.18 -0.53 -1.99
CA GLU A 125 -17.45 -0.85 -3.22
C GLU A 125 -16.04 -1.41 -2.91
N THR A 126 -15.43 -0.96 -1.81
CA THR A 126 -14.11 -1.45 -1.38
C THR A 126 -14.19 -2.92 -0.95
N VAL A 127 -15.23 -3.35 -0.24
CA VAL A 127 -15.45 -4.77 0.11
C VAL A 127 -15.63 -5.62 -1.15
N LYS A 128 -16.46 -5.17 -2.10
CA LYS A 128 -16.67 -5.89 -3.38
C LYS A 128 -15.37 -6.04 -4.18
N ALA A 129 -14.60 -4.96 -4.31
CA ALA A 129 -13.33 -5.00 -5.03
C ALA A 129 -12.33 -5.93 -4.35
N THR A 130 -12.27 -5.90 -3.02
CA THR A 130 -11.40 -6.78 -2.22
C THR A 130 -11.72 -8.25 -2.48
N GLU A 131 -13.00 -8.63 -2.44
CA GLU A 131 -13.42 -10.01 -2.70
C GLU A 131 -13.04 -10.47 -4.12
N MET A 132 -13.27 -9.62 -5.13
CA MET A 132 -12.93 -9.94 -6.52
C MET A 132 -11.42 -10.12 -6.69
N LEU A 133 -10.62 -9.19 -6.16
CA LEU A 133 -9.17 -9.22 -6.30
C LEU A 133 -8.52 -10.35 -5.50
N ALA A 134 -9.00 -10.63 -4.29
CA ALA A 134 -8.51 -11.74 -3.48
C ALA A 134 -8.73 -13.09 -4.17
N LYS A 135 -9.89 -13.30 -4.82
CA LYS A 135 -10.18 -14.48 -5.65
C LYS A 135 -9.23 -14.63 -6.86
N GLU A 136 -8.67 -13.53 -7.33
CA GLU A 136 -7.69 -13.50 -8.42
C GLU A 136 -6.24 -13.63 -7.93
N GLY A 137 -6.03 -13.86 -6.63
CA GLY A 137 -4.71 -14.05 -6.03
C GLY A 137 -3.95 -12.76 -5.75
N PHE A 138 -4.63 -11.60 -5.71
CA PHE A 138 -3.99 -10.37 -5.24
C PHE A 138 -3.83 -10.34 -3.73
N VAL A 139 -2.74 -9.72 -3.27
CA VAL A 139 -2.54 -9.33 -1.88
C VAL A 139 -3.17 -7.96 -1.67
N VAL A 140 -4.39 -7.95 -1.15
CA VAL A 140 -5.23 -6.75 -1.13
C VAL A 140 -5.11 -6.00 0.18
N LEU A 141 -4.77 -4.71 0.10
CA LEU A 141 -4.74 -3.77 1.21
C LEU A 141 -5.80 -2.66 0.96
N PRO A 142 -7.03 -2.83 1.44
CA PRO A 142 -8.10 -1.87 1.19
C PRO A 142 -8.01 -0.64 2.09
N TYR A 143 -8.02 0.55 1.48
CA TYR A 143 -8.18 1.84 2.15
C TYR A 143 -9.66 2.08 2.43
N MET A 144 -10.02 2.29 3.71
CA MET A 144 -11.39 2.33 4.16
C MET A 144 -11.68 3.50 5.11
N TYR A 145 -12.93 3.95 5.15
CA TYR A 145 -13.42 4.78 6.25
C TYR A 145 -13.49 3.93 7.53
N PRO A 146 -12.97 4.41 8.68
CA PRO A 146 -12.87 3.62 9.90
C PRO A 146 -14.24 3.15 10.42
N ASP A 147 -14.51 1.87 10.27
CA ASP A 147 -15.67 1.16 10.79
C ASP A 147 -15.31 -0.30 11.09
N LEU A 148 -15.62 -0.75 12.30
CA LEU A 148 -15.26 -2.09 12.75
C LEU A 148 -15.92 -3.19 11.93
N TYR A 149 -17.18 -3.02 11.58
CA TYR A 149 -17.93 -4.05 10.83
C TYR A 149 -17.41 -4.15 9.40
N THR A 150 -17.20 -3.02 8.74
CA THR A 150 -16.55 -2.98 7.43
C THR A 150 -15.16 -3.62 7.47
N ALA A 151 -14.36 -3.39 8.52
CA ALA A 151 -13.06 -4.04 8.64
C ALA A 151 -13.17 -5.57 8.72
N ARG A 152 -14.17 -6.09 9.43
CA ARG A 152 -14.47 -7.53 9.46
C ARG A 152 -14.91 -8.07 8.10
N ASP A 153 -15.77 -7.33 7.40
CA ASP A 153 -16.21 -7.71 6.05
C ASP A 153 -15.04 -7.75 5.08
N LEU A 154 -14.11 -6.80 5.17
CA LEU A 154 -12.89 -6.79 4.36
C LEU A 154 -11.98 -7.98 4.64
N VAL A 155 -11.80 -8.36 5.91
CA VAL A 155 -11.05 -9.58 6.28
C VAL A 155 -11.73 -10.83 5.73
N ASN A 156 -13.07 -10.93 5.86
CA ASN A 156 -13.84 -12.05 5.31
C ASN A 156 -13.80 -12.08 3.76
N ALA A 157 -13.69 -10.93 3.12
CA ALA A 157 -13.50 -10.81 1.66
C ALA A 157 -12.08 -11.18 1.19
N GLY A 158 -11.14 -11.44 2.10
CA GLY A 158 -9.79 -11.88 1.79
C GLY A 158 -8.74 -10.77 1.79
N ALA A 159 -8.97 -9.64 2.47
CA ALA A 159 -7.95 -8.62 2.66
C ALA A 159 -6.74 -9.18 3.43
N ALA A 160 -5.53 -8.88 2.96
CA ALA A 160 -4.29 -9.24 3.65
C ALA A 160 -4.02 -8.35 4.87
N ALA A 161 -4.46 -7.10 4.81
CA ALA A 161 -4.50 -6.15 5.92
C ALA A 161 -5.56 -5.10 5.59
N VAL A 162 -6.08 -4.38 6.61
CA VAL A 162 -7.00 -3.25 6.43
C VAL A 162 -6.28 -1.94 6.70
N MET A 163 -6.61 -0.91 5.93
CA MET A 163 -5.98 0.42 6.00
C MET A 163 -7.03 1.49 6.36
N PRO A 164 -7.44 1.59 7.63
CA PRO A 164 -8.37 2.64 8.04
C PRO A 164 -7.71 4.01 7.92
N LEU A 165 -8.40 4.98 7.33
CA LEU A 165 -7.88 6.33 7.22
C LEU A 165 -7.76 7.00 8.60
N ALA A 166 -6.68 7.73 8.83
CA ALA A 166 -6.57 8.68 9.93
C ALA A 166 -7.17 10.04 9.51
N SER A 167 -6.98 10.40 8.23
CA SER A 167 -7.52 11.60 7.59
C SER A 167 -7.74 11.31 6.11
N PRO A 168 -8.71 11.96 5.42
CA PRO A 168 -8.94 11.73 4.00
C PRO A 168 -7.69 12.04 3.18
N ILE A 169 -7.26 11.07 2.37
CA ILE A 169 -6.03 11.17 1.56
C ILE A 169 -6.11 12.37 0.62
N GLY A 170 -5.03 13.18 0.57
CA GLY A 170 -4.96 14.37 -0.28
C GLY A 170 -5.71 15.60 0.24
N SER A 171 -6.35 15.53 1.42
CA SER A 171 -7.11 16.65 2.01
C SER A 171 -6.25 17.65 2.81
N ASN A 172 -5.04 17.26 3.18
CA ASN A 172 -4.15 18.02 4.09
C ASN A 172 -4.81 18.32 5.47
N LYS A 173 -5.66 17.40 5.91
CA LYS A 173 -6.27 17.41 7.25
C LYS A 173 -5.66 16.28 8.08
N GLY A 174 -5.52 16.51 9.35
CA GLY A 174 -4.97 15.52 10.27
C GLY A 174 -5.45 15.74 11.67
#